data_e418233a7be4b75b516d66d2edd940b3
#
_entry.id   e418233a7be4b75b516d66d2edd940b3
#
_cell.length_a   1.000
_cell.length_b   1.000
_cell.length_c   1.000
_cell.angle_alpha   90.00
_cell.angle_beta   90.00
_cell.angle_gamma   90.00
#
_symmetry.space_group_name_H-M   'P 1'
#
loop_
_entity.id
_entity.type
_entity.pdbx_description
1 polymer ?
#
loop_
_entity_poly.entity_id
_entity_poly.type
_entity_poly.pdbx_seq_one_letter_code
_entity_poly.pdbx_strand_id
1 'polypeptide(L)'
;MKLLGCYSIETNLAFMRTSVIVSGARTPIGKFNGALSGLSAPTLGGFAIKAAIDRSGISADQVQYVIMGQVLQAGAGQGPARQAAIGGGIAMDVPSILINKVCLSGLNAIAQADQLIRLGEFDVIVAGGMESMTNAPHLLMNSRTGYKLGDVTLKDSMMFDGLFCSIDQIGMGDATEGYNSRYSISREDQDQFAYQSHQRAAKAQQDGTLEEEIVPIELKDRKGNITLFSSDEGVRGETTLETLAKLKPAFSPTGTITAGSASQISDGGAAVVVMLKEKAISLGLDWLCEIGAQGMVAGPDASLHEQPANAIKLAAMKEGIGLDSFDFVEINEAFAAIGIASTQALGVSADVVNIHGGAIAIGHPLGMSGARLALHVAYQLRNKGSGYGVAALCGGGGQGDALIFKR
;
A
#
# COMPACT_ATOMS: atom_id res chain seq x y z
N MET A 1 -10.66 62.62 -10.13
CA MET A 1 -9.28 62.31 -9.81
C MET A 1 -9.24 61.71 -8.42
N LYS A 2 -9.36 60.39 -8.31
CA LYS A 2 -9.21 59.64 -7.06
C LYS A 2 -8.17 58.53 -7.29
N LEU A 3 -7.15 58.59 -6.43
CA LEU A 3 -5.97 57.73 -6.46
C LEU A 3 -6.33 56.27 -6.30
N LEU A 4 -5.92 55.47 -7.27
CA LEU A 4 -5.83 54.03 -7.18
C LEU A 4 -4.65 53.70 -6.28
N GLY A 5 -4.95 53.21 -5.07
CA GLY A 5 -3.95 52.67 -4.15
C GLY A 5 -3.32 51.42 -4.78
N CYS A 6 -2.01 51.46 -5.01
CA CYS A 6 -1.19 50.27 -5.25
C CYS A 6 -1.24 49.39 -4.00
N TYR A 7 -2.01 48.29 -4.08
CA TYR A 7 -1.79 47.16 -3.19
C TYR A 7 -0.49 46.50 -3.64
N SER A 8 0.58 46.69 -2.87
CA SER A 8 1.76 45.85 -2.92
C SER A 8 1.36 44.45 -2.51
N ILE A 9 1.28 43.57 -3.48
CA ILE A 9 1.27 42.13 -3.22
C ILE A 9 2.66 41.83 -2.65
N GLU A 10 2.82 41.92 -1.35
CA GLU A 10 3.89 41.22 -0.65
C GLU A 10 3.61 39.73 -0.91
N THR A 11 4.29 39.15 -1.89
CA THR A 11 4.46 37.70 -1.99
C THR A 11 5.20 37.27 -0.73
N ASN A 12 4.45 37.02 0.34
CA ASN A 12 4.90 36.10 1.36
C ASN A 12 5.20 34.80 0.63
N LEU A 13 6.47 34.55 0.33
CA LEU A 13 7.01 33.22 0.20
C LEU A 13 6.75 32.55 1.54
N ALA A 14 5.52 32.07 1.74
CA ALA A 14 5.21 31.15 2.82
C ALA A 14 6.26 30.06 2.68
N PHE A 15 7.13 29.91 3.66
CA PHE A 15 8.06 28.79 3.76
C PHE A 15 7.27 27.55 3.41
N MET A 16 7.64 26.87 2.29
CA MET A 16 6.90 25.70 1.84
C MET A 16 7.03 24.67 2.95
N ARG A 17 5.94 24.47 3.72
CA ARG A 17 5.89 23.47 4.78
C ARG A 17 6.23 22.12 4.19
N THR A 18 7.18 21.42 4.76
CA THR A 18 7.62 20.09 4.34
C THR A 18 7.23 19.09 5.40
N SER A 19 6.69 17.96 5.01
CA SER A 19 6.42 16.85 5.91
C SER A 19 7.48 15.76 5.82
N VAL A 20 7.70 15.10 6.94
CA VAL A 20 8.64 13.99 7.10
C VAL A 20 7.92 12.77 7.66
N ILE A 21 8.38 11.57 7.33
CA ILE A 21 8.01 10.34 8.02
C ILE A 21 9.03 10.13 9.14
N VAL A 22 8.62 10.33 10.39
CA VAL A 22 9.53 10.16 11.53
C VAL A 22 9.68 8.71 11.94
N SER A 23 8.64 7.91 11.73
CA SER A 23 8.63 6.48 12.06
C SER A 23 7.54 5.74 11.30
N GLY A 24 7.55 4.41 11.41
CA GLY A 24 6.48 3.58 10.95
C GLY A 24 6.66 2.12 11.34
N ALA A 25 5.60 1.36 11.18
CA ALA A 25 5.60 -0.08 11.40
C ALA A 25 4.51 -0.75 10.58
N ARG A 26 4.69 -2.05 10.33
CA ARG A 26 3.67 -2.91 9.76
C ARG A 26 3.57 -4.23 10.50
N THR A 27 2.45 -4.88 10.43
CA THR A 27 2.34 -6.28 10.82
C THR A 27 3.11 -7.14 9.82
N PRO A 28 3.52 -8.35 10.21
CA PRO A 28 3.78 -9.38 9.21
C PRO A 28 2.52 -9.56 8.35
N ILE A 29 2.66 -9.95 7.10
CA ILE A 29 1.52 -10.22 6.23
C ILE A 29 1.14 -11.69 6.33
N GLY A 30 -0.13 -11.94 6.72
CA GLY A 30 -0.73 -13.26 6.74
C GLY A 30 -1.32 -13.61 5.38
N LYS A 31 -1.25 -14.86 4.98
CA LYS A 31 -1.95 -15.37 3.79
C LYS A 31 -3.43 -15.62 4.07
N PHE A 32 -4.19 -15.78 3.02
CA PHE A 32 -5.62 -16.12 3.10
C PHE A 32 -5.88 -17.34 4.00
N ASN A 33 -6.77 -17.17 4.98
CA ASN A 33 -7.04 -18.16 6.04
C ASN A 33 -5.79 -18.60 6.83
N GLY A 34 -4.74 -17.77 6.85
CA GLY A 34 -3.48 -18.04 7.54
C GLY A 34 -3.45 -17.56 9.00
N ALA A 35 -2.25 -17.23 9.46
CA ALA A 35 -1.99 -16.93 10.87
C ALA A 35 -2.81 -15.73 11.41
N LEU A 36 -3.13 -14.74 10.57
CA LEU A 36 -3.89 -13.54 10.96
C LEU A 36 -5.41 -13.68 10.78
N SER A 37 -5.93 -14.83 10.39
CA SER A 37 -7.35 -15.04 10.09
C SER A 37 -8.32 -14.72 11.24
N GLY A 38 -7.86 -14.76 12.48
CA GLY A 38 -8.64 -14.41 13.67
C GLY A 38 -8.69 -12.90 13.98
N LEU A 39 -8.00 -12.06 13.21
CA LEU A 39 -7.86 -10.62 13.46
C LEU A 39 -8.60 -9.79 12.42
N SER A 40 -9.35 -8.79 12.89
CA SER A 40 -10.04 -7.84 12.00
C SER A 40 -9.06 -6.82 11.42
N ALA A 41 -9.41 -6.21 10.27
CA ALA A 41 -8.61 -5.14 9.67
C ALA A 41 -8.33 -3.98 10.67
N PRO A 42 -9.31 -3.47 11.44
CA PRO A 42 -9.02 -2.46 12.47
C PRO A 42 -8.04 -2.93 13.54
N THR A 43 -8.07 -4.19 13.94
CA THR A 43 -7.10 -4.74 14.91
C THR A 43 -5.69 -4.74 14.33
N LEU A 44 -5.52 -5.17 13.07
CA LEU A 44 -4.24 -5.16 12.37
C LEU A 44 -3.71 -3.73 12.20
N GLY A 45 -4.59 -2.78 11.83
CA GLY A 45 -4.28 -1.36 11.79
C GLY A 45 -3.85 -0.80 13.14
N GLY A 46 -4.51 -1.22 14.22
CA GLY A 46 -4.19 -0.81 15.60
C GLY A 46 -2.77 -1.25 16.03
N PHE A 47 -2.36 -2.47 15.72
CA PHE A 47 -0.98 -2.94 15.96
C PHE A 47 0.05 -2.08 15.23
N ALA A 48 -0.19 -1.77 13.96
CA ALA A 48 0.72 -0.94 13.16
C ALA A 48 0.79 0.50 13.70
N ILE A 49 -0.35 1.11 14.04
CA ILE A 49 -0.42 2.47 14.63
C ILE A 49 0.35 2.50 15.95
N LYS A 50 0.07 1.55 16.86
CA LYS A 50 0.76 1.50 18.14
C LYS A 50 2.27 1.43 17.96
N ALA A 51 2.75 0.50 17.14
CA ALA A 51 4.17 0.31 16.92
C ALA A 51 4.82 1.52 16.22
N ALA A 52 4.12 2.18 15.28
CA ALA A 52 4.61 3.39 14.65
C ALA A 52 4.79 4.53 15.67
N ILE A 53 3.86 4.69 16.62
CA ILE A 53 3.97 5.67 17.70
C ILE A 53 5.10 5.29 18.65
N ASP A 54 5.16 4.05 19.11
CA ASP A 54 6.20 3.57 20.03
C ASP A 54 7.64 3.82 19.48
N ARG A 55 7.79 3.79 18.13
CA ARG A 55 9.06 4.02 17.43
C ARG A 55 9.34 5.50 17.12
N SER A 56 8.36 6.38 17.26
CA SER A 56 8.44 7.76 16.77
C SER A 56 9.16 8.73 17.70
N GLY A 57 9.30 8.39 18.96
CA GLY A 57 9.82 9.30 20.00
C GLY A 57 8.79 10.32 20.50
N ILE A 58 7.51 10.25 20.04
CA ILE A 58 6.42 11.08 20.58
C ILE A 58 5.42 10.23 21.36
N SER A 59 4.62 10.88 22.19
CA SER A 59 3.47 10.26 22.85
C SER A 59 2.21 10.33 21.97
N ALA A 60 1.26 9.41 22.20
CA ALA A 60 0.05 9.30 21.40
C ALA A 60 -0.86 10.55 21.47
N ASP A 61 -0.78 11.34 22.53
CA ASP A 61 -1.51 12.60 22.72
C ASP A 61 -1.01 13.74 21.82
N GLN A 62 0.16 13.60 21.19
CA GLN A 62 0.66 14.55 20.21
C GLN A 62 0.07 14.33 18.81
N VAL A 63 -0.59 13.20 18.57
CA VAL A 63 -1.24 12.92 17.29
C VAL A 63 -2.53 13.72 17.19
N GLN A 64 -2.71 14.41 16.07
CA GLN A 64 -3.85 15.31 15.85
C GLN A 64 -4.90 14.75 14.89
N TYR A 65 -4.51 13.80 14.04
CA TYR A 65 -5.43 13.19 13.06
C TYR A 65 -4.96 11.78 12.68
N VAL A 66 -5.90 10.91 12.26
CA VAL A 66 -5.59 9.56 11.77
C VAL A 66 -6.26 9.34 10.42
N ILE A 67 -5.50 8.87 9.43
CA ILE A 67 -5.99 8.56 8.09
C ILE A 67 -5.62 7.12 7.75
N MET A 68 -6.61 6.24 7.58
CA MET A 68 -6.36 4.83 7.25
C MET A 68 -7.06 4.43 5.96
N GLY A 69 -6.36 3.65 5.14
CA GLY A 69 -6.92 3.01 3.95
C GLY A 69 -7.52 1.65 4.28
N GLN A 70 -8.71 1.34 3.73
CA GLN A 70 -9.32 0.00 3.75
C GLN A 70 -10.29 -0.14 2.58
N VAL A 71 -10.24 -1.26 1.90
CA VAL A 71 -11.11 -1.56 0.73
C VAL A 71 -12.35 -2.34 1.15
N LEU A 72 -12.17 -3.45 1.84
CA LEU A 72 -13.23 -4.38 2.22
C LEU A 72 -13.84 -3.99 3.56
N GLN A 73 -14.87 -3.14 3.51
CA GLN A 73 -15.45 -2.51 4.70
C GLN A 73 -16.71 -3.20 5.22
N ALA A 74 -17.33 -4.05 4.42
CA ALA A 74 -18.52 -4.78 4.83
C ALA A 74 -18.21 -5.65 6.06
N GLY A 75 -19.03 -5.55 7.11
CA GLY A 75 -18.83 -6.31 8.36
C GLY A 75 -17.70 -5.80 9.27
N ALA A 76 -16.90 -4.81 8.88
CA ALA A 76 -15.82 -4.25 9.71
C ALA A 76 -16.30 -3.36 10.88
N GLY A 77 -17.59 -3.09 10.95
CA GLY A 77 -18.18 -2.24 11.98
C GLY A 77 -18.14 -0.73 11.62
N GLN A 78 -18.64 0.10 12.54
CA GLN A 78 -18.70 1.53 12.34
C GLN A 78 -17.30 2.16 12.46
N GLY A 79 -16.89 2.95 11.46
CA GLY A 79 -15.67 3.74 11.49
C GLY A 79 -14.38 2.92 11.68
N PRO A 80 -13.99 2.02 10.76
CA PRO A 80 -12.83 1.14 10.95
C PRO A 80 -11.53 1.88 11.26
N ALA A 81 -11.26 3.05 10.63
CA ALA A 81 -10.10 3.88 10.98
C ALA A 81 -10.15 4.37 12.42
N ARG A 82 -11.35 4.68 12.93
CA ARG A 82 -11.55 5.07 14.32
C ARG A 82 -11.26 3.93 15.28
N GLN A 83 -11.73 2.72 14.94
CA GLN A 83 -11.44 1.52 15.73
C GLN A 83 -9.93 1.25 15.78
N ALA A 84 -9.24 1.35 14.63
CA ALA A 84 -7.79 1.17 14.56
C ALA A 84 -7.03 2.23 15.38
N ALA A 85 -7.43 3.50 15.30
CA ALA A 85 -6.83 4.58 16.08
C ALA A 85 -6.91 4.31 17.58
N ILE A 86 -8.11 4.00 18.10
CA ILE A 86 -8.31 3.70 19.51
C ILE A 86 -7.57 2.42 19.92
N GLY A 87 -7.64 1.35 19.09
CA GLY A 87 -6.91 0.12 19.31
C GLY A 87 -5.39 0.30 19.31
N GLY A 88 -4.88 1.31 18.61
CA GLY A 88 -3.48 1.73 18.58
C GLY A 88 -3.06 2.68 19.71
N GLY A 89 -3.99 3.02 20.63
CA GLY A 89 -3.70 3.86 21.79
C GLY A 89 -3.88 5.37 21.55
N ILE A 90 -4.44 5.77 20.40
CA ILE A 90 -4.77 7.18 20.12
C ILE A 90 -5.97 7.60 20.99
N ALA A 91 -5.94 8.82 21.50
CA ALA A 91 -6.98 9.36 22.37
C ALA A 91 -8.34 9.53 21.66
N MET A 92 -9.44 9.52 22.46
CA MET A 92 -10.81 9.59 21.95
C MET A 92 -11.16 10.93 21.31
N ASP A 93 -10.46 11.99 21.59
CA ASP A 93 -10.67 13.34 21.04
C ASP A 93 -9.94 13.57 19.70
N VAL A 94 -9.09 12.64 19.27
CA VAL A 94 -8.41 12.71 17.96
C VAL A 94 -9.35 12.21 16.85
N PRO A 95 -9.72 13.02 15.86
CA PRO A 95 -10.57 12.59 14.75
C PRO A 95 -9.84 11.64 13.80
N SER A 96 -10.63 10.89 13.01
CA SER A 96 -10.08 9.95 12.03
C SER A 96 -10.95 9.83 10.79
N ILE A 97 -10.34 9.48 9.65
CA ILE A 97 -11.02 9.20 8.40
C ILE A 97 -10.56 7.87 7.80
N LEU A 98 -11.47 7.20 7.11
CA LEU A 98 -11.19 6.01 6.31
C LEU A 98 -11.23 6.36 4.82
N ILE A 99 -10.23 5.90 4.06
CA ILE A 99 -10.13 6.10 2.61
C ILE A 99 -10.31 4.76 1.90
N ASN A 100 -11.13 4.76 0.86
CA ASN A 100 -11.18 3.69 -0.11
C ASN A 100 -10.90 4.24 -1.52
N LYS A 101 -9.73 3.94 -2.03
CA LYS A 101 -9.29 4.15 -3.41
C LYS A 101 -8.72 2.85 -3.97
N VAL A 102 -9.39 1.73 -3.66
CA VAL A 102 -8.93 0.37 -3.97
C VAL A 102 -7.49 0.15 -3.47
N CYS A 103 -6.61 -0.49 -4.24
CA CYS A 103 -5.22 -0.77 -3.84
C CYS A 103 -4.39 0.48 -3.50
N LEU A 104 -4.83 1.67 -3.93
CA LEU A 104 -4.15 2.95 -3.74
C LEU A 104 -4.41 3.56 -2.34
N SER A 105 -5.34 3.00 -1.57
CA SER A 105 -5.87 3.61 -0.33
C SER A 105 -4.78 3.97 0.68
N GLY A 106 -3.87 3.07 0.97
CA GLY A 106 -2.82 3.29 1.97
C GLY A 106 -1.79 4.35 1.55
N LEU A 107 -1.39 4.39 0.26
CA LEU A 107 -0.50 5.43 -0.25
C LEU A 107 -1.19 6.79 -0.28
N ASN A 108 -2.47 6.79 -0.68
CA ASN A 108 -3.27 8.00 -0.71
C ASN A 108 -3.50 8.59 0.69
N ALA A 109 -3.63 7.75 1.73
CA ALA A 109 -3.69 8.19 3.12
C ALA A 109 -2.44 8.99 3.53
N ILE A 110 -1.25 8.52 3.15
CA ILE A 110 0.02 9.21 3.43
C ILE A 110 0.11 10.52 2.63
N ALA A 111 -0.28 10.50 1.36
CA ALA A 111 -0.28 11.70 0.53
C ALA A 111 -1.26 12.78 1.04
N GLN A 112 -2.44 12.38 1.54
CA GLN A 112 -3.38 13.32 2.19
C GLN A 112 -2.83 13.87 3.51
N ALA A 113 -2.12 13.07 4.30
CA ALA A 113 -1.44 13.54 5.50
C ALA A 113 -0.40 14.63 5.15
N ASP A 114 0.43 14.41 4.14
CA ASP A 114 1.37 15.42 3.62
C ASP A 114 0.63 16.71 3.21
N GLN A 115 -0.45 16.59 2.44
CA GLN A 115 -1.24 17.74 1.98
C GLN A 115 -1.82 18.56 3.15
N LEU A 116 -2.40 17.90 4.16
CA LEU A 116 -2.98 18.57 5.33
C LEU A 116 -1.90 19.27 6.18
N ILE A 117 -0.72 18.65 6.33
CA ILE A 117 0.43 19.27 7.02
C ILE A 117 0.92 20.49 6.25
N ARG A 118 1.08 20.36 4.92
CA ARG A 118 1.49 21.50 4.07
C ARG A 118 0.49 22.68 4.09
N LEU A 119 -0.81 22.37 4.20
CA LEU A 119 -1.86 23.38 4.35
C LEU A 119 -1.89 24.02 5.74
N GLY A 120 -1.21 23.46 6.73
CA GLY A 120 -1.18 23.97 8.09
C GLY A 120 -2.34 23.59 8.97
N GLU A 121 -3.15 22.60 8.57
CA GLU A 121 -4.28 22.09 9.37
C GLU A 121 -3.79 21.30 10.58
N PHE A 122 -2.73 20.51 10.40
CA PHE A 122 -2.12 19.67 11.43
C PHE A 122 -0.59 19.68 11.34
N ASP A 123 0.05 19.33 12.44
CA ASP A 123 1.50 19.13 12.50
C ASP A 123 1.91 17.66 12.64
N VAL A 124 1.02 16.80 13.18
CA VAL A 124 1.30 15.37 13.41
C VAL A 124 0.08 14.54 13.00
N ILE A 125 0.26 13.67 12.04
CA ILE A 125 -0.78 12.77 11.52
C ILE A 125 -0.26 11.34 11.50
N VAL A 126 -1.06 10.38 11.96
CA VAL A 126 -0.81 8.96 11.68
C VAL A 126 -1.56 8.59 10.40
N ALA A 127 -0.83 8.07 9.41
CA ALA A 127 -1.40 7.66 8.13
C ALA A 127 -0.99 6.23 7.79
N GLY A 128 -1.88 5.48 7.13
CA GLY A 128 -1.56 4.10 6.79
C GLY A 128 -2.67 3.38 6.08
N GLY A 129 -2.69 2.06 6.22
CA GLY A 129 -3.73 1.21 5.68
C GLY A 129 -3.78 -0.15 6.37
N MET A 130 -4.92 -0.81 6.22
CA MET A 130 -5.20 -2.09 6.84
C MET A 130 -6.16 -2.88 5.95
N GLU A 131 -6.06 -4.19 5.99
CA GLU A 131 -6.98 -5.07 5.29
C GLU A 131 -7.04 -6.43 5.98
N SER A 132 -8.21 -7.03 6.03
CA SER A 132 -8.38 -8.45 6.29
C SER A 132 -9.26 -9.03 5.20
N MET A 133 -8.61 -9.57 4.16
CA MET A 133 -9.32 -10.20 3.04
C MET A 133 -9.95 -11.52 3.48
N THR A 134 -9.34 -12.19 4.45
CA THR A 134 -9.88 -13.42 5.07
C THR A 134 -11.24 -13.18 5.72
N ASN A 135 -11.44 -12.02 6.34
CA ASN A 135 -12.67 -11.70 7.07
C ASN A 135 -13.73 -10.96 6.23
N ALA A 136 -13.51 -10.81 4.92
CA ALA A 136 -14.49 -10.25 4.01
C ALA A 136 -15.75 -11.15 3.96
N PRO A 137 -16.96 -10.63 4.27
CA PRO A 137 -18.15 -11.45 4.36
C PRO A 137 -18.78 -11.75 2.99
N HIS A 138 -19.62 -12.77 2.95
CA HIS A 138 -20.56 -12.96 1.86
C HIS A 138 -21.82 -12.09 2.09
N LEU A 139 -22.28 -11.43 1.04
CA LEU A 139 -23.38 -10.47 1.07
C LEU A 139 -24.66 -11.08 0.50
N LEU A 140 -25.74 -10.96 1.24
CA LEU A 140 -27.08 -11.28 0.79
C LEU A 140 -27.74 -10.02 0.23
N MET A 141 -27.61 -9.81 -1.10
CA MET A 141 -28.15 -8.64 -1.79
C MET A 141 -29.69 -8.65 -1.75
N ASN A 142 -30.30 -7.45 -1.71
CA ASN A 142 -31.77 -7.27 -1.71
C ASN A 142 -32.51 -7.89 -0.50
N SER A 143 -31.82 -8.27 0.57
CA SER A 143 -32.43 -8.90 1.75
C SER A 143 -33.48 -8.03 2.44
N ARG A 144 -33.35 -6.68 2.37
CA ARG A 144 -34.31 -5.74 3.01
C ARG A 144 -35.66 -5.70 2.33
N THR A 145 -35.75 -6.00 1.05
CA THR A 145 -37.00 -6.08 0.29
C THR A 145 -37.60 -7.49 0.29
N GLY A 146 -36.85 -8.45 0.80
CA GLY A 146 -37.24 -9.88 0.85
C GLY A 146 -37.05 -10.59 -0.48
N TYR A 147 -37.22 -11.91 -0.42
CA TYR A 147 -37.10 -12.82 -1.57
C TYR A 147 -38.42 -13.51 -1.84
N LYS A 148 -38.70 -13.69 -3.13
CA LYS A 148 -39.84 -14.52 -3.59
C LYS A 148 -39.44 -16.00 -3.66
N LEU A 149 -40.29 -16.81 -4.20
CA LEU A 149 -40.03 -18.24 -4.44
C LEU A 149 -38.76 -18.43 -5.31
N GLY A 150 -37.90 -19.36 -4.91
CA GLY A 150 -36.66 -19.74 -5.60
C GLY A 150 -35.41 -19.45 -4.80
N ASP A 151 -34.26 -19.92 -5.32
CA ASP A 151 -32.95 -19.79 -4.69
C ASP A 151 -32.41 -18.35 -4.75
N VAL A 152 -31.50 -18.01 -3.82
CA VAL A 152 -30.76 -16.74 -3.80
C VAL A 152 -29.25 -17.01 -3.76
N THR A 153 -28.49 -16.16 -4.44
CA THR A 153 -27.04 -16.25 -4.48
C THR A 153 -26.42 -15.26 -3.50
N LEU A 154 -25.44 -15.70 -2.72
CA LEU A 154 -24.57 -14.83 -1.94
C LEU A 154 -23.47 -14.26 -2.84
N LYS A 155 -23.13 -13.00 -2.63
CA LYS A 155 -21.97 -12.34 -3.25
C LYS A 155 -20.80 -12.37 -2.28
N ASP A 156 -19.65 -12.88 -2.72
CA ASP A 156 -18.39 -12.72 -1.99
C ASP A 156 -17.96 -11.25 -2.09
N SER A 157 -17.91 -10.53 -0.96
CA SER A 157 -17.55 -9.12 -0.97
C SER A 157 -16.08 -8.88 -1.33
N MET A 158 -15.19 -9.83 -1.04
CA MET A 158 -13.78 -9.73 -1.46
C MET A 158 -13.68 -9.70 -2.99
N MET A 159 -14.42 -10.58 -3.67
CA MET A 159 -14.48 -10.56 -5.13
C MET A 159 -15.21 -9.33 -5.63
N PHE A 160 -16.41 -9.04 -5.12
CA PHE A 160 -17.31 -8.04 -5.68
C PHE A 160 -16.82 -6.59 -5.47
N ASP A 161 -16.28 -6.29 -4.28
CA ASP A 161 -15.85 -4.93 -3.91
C ASP A 161 -14.35 -4.69 -4.13
N GLY A 162 -13.54 -5.76 -4.14
CA GLY A 162 -12.07 -5.68 -4.21
C GLY A 162 -11.43 -6.19 -5.50
N LEU A 163 -11.89 -7.34 -6.02
CA LEU A 163 -11.20 -8.08 -7.09
C LEU A 163 -12.01 -8.17 -8.40
N PHE A 164 -13.06 -7.38 -8.54
CA PHE A 164 -13.90 -7.30 -9.74
C PHE A 164 -13.88 -5.88 -10.32
N CYS A 165 -13.56 -5.76 -11.61
CA CYS A 165 -13.60 -4.49 -12.31
C CYS A 165 -15.06 -4.11 -12.62
N SER A 166 -15.59 -3.11 -11.92
CA SER A 166 -16.95 -2.62 -12.13
C SER A 166 -17.14 -1.89 -13.47
N ILE A 167 -16.05 -1.50 -14.15
CA ILE A 167 -16.09 -0.84 -15.46
C ILE A 167 -16.19 -1.91 -16.54
N ASP A 168 -15.24 -2.85 -16.58
CA ASP A 168 -15.20 -3.92 -17.58
C ASP A 168 -16.14 -5.09 -17.24
N GLN A 169 -16.74 -5.13 -16.04
CA GLN A 169 -17.65 -6.17 -15.55
C GLN A 169 -17.02 -7.58 -15.54
N ILE A 170 -15.73 -7.67 -15.22
CA ILE A 170 -14.96 -8.93 -15.14
C ILE A 170 -14.02 -8.93 -13.93
N GLY A 171 -13.51 -10.11 -13.57
CA GLY A 171 -12.49 -10.24 -12.53
C GLY A 171 -11.20 -9.49 -12.86
N MET A 172 -10.49 -8.97 -11.84
CA MET A 172 -9.25 -8.19 -12.06
C MET A 172 -8.18 -9.02 -12.75
N GLY A 173 -8.10 -10.33 -12.49
CA GLY A 173 -7.16 -11.22 -13.18
C GLY A 173 -7.53 -11.41 -14.65
N ASP A 174 -8.83 -11.59 -14.95
CA ASP A 174 -9.32 -11.71 -16.32
C ASP A 174 -9.10 -10.39 -17.10
N ALA A 175 -9.32 -9.24 -16.47
CA ALA A 175 -9.06 -7.94 -17.07
C ALA A 175 -7.56 -7.79 -17.38
N THR A 176 -6.67 -8.12 -16.42
CA THR A 176 -5.22 -8.04 -16.65
C THR A 176 -4.78 -8.98 -17.76
N GLU A 177 -5.26 -10.22 -17.78
CA GLU A 177 -4.96 -11.18 -18.88
C GLU A 177 -5.43 -10.64 -20.23
N GLY A 178 -6.63 -10.05 -20.30
CA GLY A 178 -7.17 -9.47 -21.53
C GLY A 178 -6.31 -8.33 -22.09
N TYR A 179 -5.71 -7.54 -21.24
CA TYR A 179 -4.84 -6.43 -21.64
C TYR A 179 -3.37 -6.86 -21.91
N ASN A 180 -2.92 -8.05 -21.45
CA ASN A 180 -1.56 -8.55 -21.65
C ASN A 180 -1.11 -8.57 -23.12
N SER A 181 -2.02 -8.83 -24.05
CA SER A 181 -1.72 -8.87 -25.49
C SER A 181 -1.13 -7.55 -26.04
N ARG A 182 -1.32 -6.44 -25.34
CA ARG A 182 -0.78 -5.11 -25.73
C ARG A 182 0.72 -4.97 -25.41
N TYR A 183 1.26 -5.82 -24.51
CA TYR A 183 2.58 -5.59 -23.90
C TYR A 183 3.63 -6.62 -24.26
N SER A 184 3.31 -7.63 -25.06
CA SER A 184 4.23 -8.70 -25.49
C SER A 184 4.97 -9.38 -24.32
N ILE A 185 4.31 -9.53 -23.17
CA ILE A 185 4.86 -10.16 -21.97
C ILE A 185 4.56 -11.64 -22.03
N SER A 186 5.60 -12.48 -22.09
CA SER A 186 5.46 -13.92 -22.14
C SER A 186 5.10 -14.52 -20.77
N ARG A 187 4.73 -15.80 -20.77
CA ARG A 187 4.57 -16.58 -19.55
C ARG A 187 5.90 -16.73 -18.80
N GLU A 188 6.97 -16.95 -19.53
CA GLU A 188 8.33 -17.12 -19.03
C GLU A 188 8.84 -15.86 -18.34
N ASP A 189 8.56 -14.67 -18.90
CA ASP A 189 8.90 -13.39 -18.28
C ASP A 189 8.20 -13.23 -16.93
N GLN A 190 6.92 -13.61 -16.86
CA GLN A 190 6.12 -13.52 -15.64
C GLN A 190 6.61 -14.52 -14.57
N ASP A 191 6.94 -15.75 -14.96
CA ASP A 191 7.50 -16.75 -14.05
C ASP A 191 8.88 -16.31 -13.54
N GLN A 192 9.74 -15.73 -14.40
CA GLN A 192 11.02 -15.18 -14.00
C GLN A 192 10.88 -14.01 -13.01
N PHE A 193 9.94 -13.13 -13.24
CA PHE A 193 9.64 -12.02 -12.32
C PHE A 193 9.14 -12.53 -10.96
N ALA A 194 8.24 -13.49 -10.95
CA ALA A 194 7.72 -14.12 -9.73
C ALA A 194 8.82 -14.86 -8.95
N TYR A 195 9.67 -15.59 -9.64
CA TYR A 195 10.84 -16.23 -9.05
C TYR A 195 11.75 -15.21 -8.36
N GLN A 196 12.09 -14.11 -9.04
CA GLN A 196 12.93 -13.06 -8.47
C GLN A 196 12.29 -12.41 -7.24
N SER A 197 10.96 -12.15 -7.27
CA SER A 197 10.22 -11.60 -6.13
C SER A 197 10.37 -12.50 -4.90
N HIS A 198 10.18 -13.81 -5.04
CA HIS A 198 10.35 -14.75 -3.94
C HIS A 198 11.80 -14.86 -3.44
N GLN A 199 12.79 -14.92 -4.34
CA GLN A 199 14.19 -15.01 -3.94
C GLN A 199 14.65 -13.74 -3.19
N ARG A 200 14.27 -12.57 -3.67
CA ARG A 200 14.56 -11.28 -3.03
C ARG A 200 13.91 -11.17 -1.66
N ALA A 201 12.63 -11.54 -1.55
CA ALA A 201 11.91 -11.50 -0.28
C ALA A 201 12.48 -12.49 0.74
N ALA A 202 12.80 -13.72 0.32
CA ALA A 202 13.40 -14.73 1.18
C ALA A 202 14.77 -14.28 1.71
N LYS A 203 15.60 -13.67 0.85
CA LYS A 203 16.87 -13.08 1.26
C LYS A 203 16.67 -11.96 2.27
N ALA A 204 15.74 -11.02 2.00
CA ALA A 204 15.47 -9.89 2.87
C ALA A 204 14.87 -10.29 4.23
N GLN A 205 14.14 -11.42 4.29
CA GLN A 205 13.75 -12.03 5.58
C GLN A 205 14.96 -12.65 6.29
N GLN A 206 15.84 -13.32 5.57
CA GLN A 206 16.98 -14.00 6.16
C GLN A 206 18.04 -13.04 6.72
N ASP A 207 18.27 -11.91 6.05
CA ASP A 207 19.28 -10.92 6.44
C ASP A 207 18.72 -9.83 7.41
N GLY A 208 17.43 -9.92 7.79
CA GLY A 208 16.80 -9.02 8.75
C GLY A 208 16.30 -7.70 8.18
N THR A 209 16.46 -7.46 6.87
CA THR A 209 16.02 -6.20 6.23
C THR A 209 14.53 -5.92 6.46
N LEU A 210 13.66 -6.94 6.40
CA LEU A 210 12.24 -6.77 6.63
C LEU A 210 11.87 -6.69 8.12
N GLU A 211 12.72 -7.14 9.04
CA GLU A 211 12.46 -7.09 10.49
C GLU A 211 12.37 -5.66 11.01
N GLU A 212 13.12 -4.72 10.40
CA GLU A 212 13.10 -3.32 10.81
C GLU A 212 11.71 -2.68 10.73
N GLU A 213 10.92 -3.05 9.73
CA GLU A 213 9.59 -2.49 9.51
C GLU A 213 8.49 -3.31 10.22
N ILE A 214 8.74 -4.59 10.53
CA ILE A 214 7.75 -5.49 11.11
C ILE A 214 7.61 -5.26 12.63
N VAL A 215 6.36 -5.26 13.11
CA VAL A 215 6.01 -5.45 14.53
C VAL A 215 5.51 -6.87 14.71
N PRO A 216 6.18 -7.71 15.51
CA PRO A 216 5.71 -9.04 15.79
C PRO A 216 4.35 -9.03 16.52
N ILE A 217 3.48 -9.99 16.19
CA ILE A 217 2.15 -10.14 16.78
C ILE A 217 2.11 -11.41 17.63
N GLU A 218 1.69 -11.27 18.88
CA GLU A 218 1.39 -12.41 19.73
C GLU A 218 0.04 -13.01 19.35
N LEU A 219 0.08 -14.26 18.89
CA LEU A 219 -1.11 -15.04 18.56
C LEU A 219 -1.37 -16.05 19.66
N LYS A 220 -2.58 -16.01 20.22
CA LYS A 220 -3.00 -16.92 21.29
C LYS A 220 -3.92 -18.00 20.71
N ASP A 221 -3.54 -19.26 20.87
CA ASP A 221 -4.37 -20.39 20.48
C ASP A 221 -5.53 -20.63 21.47
N ARG A 222 -6.44 -21.56 21.11
CA ARG A 222 -7.58 -21.92 21.98
C ARG A 222 -7.18 -22.53 23.33
N LYS A 223 -5.95 -23.02 23.46
CA LYS A 223 -5.39 -23.59 24.69
C LYS A 223 -4.65 -22.56 25.54
N GLY A 224 -4.50 -21.34 25.04
CA GLY A 224 -3.80 -20.24 25.68
C GLY A 224 -2.30 -20.18 25.39
N ASN A 225 -1.76 -21.02 24.51
CA ASN A 225 -0.36 -20.92 24.07
C ASN A 225 -0.16 -19.68 23.22
N ILE A 226 0.94 -18.98 23.46
CA ILE A 226 1.32 -17.79 22.70
C ILE A 226 2.38 -18.19 21.69
N THR A 227 2.15 -17.82 20.43
CA THR A 227 3.12 -17.92 19.32
C THR A 227 3.39 -16.53 18.80
N LEU A 228 4.65 -16.19 18.60
CA LEU A 228 5.05 -14.90 18.01
C LEU A 228 5.05 -15.02 16.48
N PHE A 229 4.19 -14.27 15.82
CA PHE A 229 4.14 -14.18 14.36
C PHE A 229 4.94 -12.95 13.93
N SER A 230 6.10 -13.14 13.29
CA SER A 230 7.10 -12.09 13.05
C SER A 230 7.63 -12.04 11.63
N SER A 231 7.14 -12.88 10.70
CA SER A 231 7.59 -12.91 9.32
C SER A 231 6.42 -13.03 8.36
N ASP A 232 6.60 -12.53 7.13
CA ASP A 232 5.58 -12.61 6.08
C ASP A 232 5.36 -14.07 5.66
N GLU A 233 4.12 -14.55 5.82
CA GLU A 233 3.75 -15.97 5.69
C GLU A 233 3.75 -16.45 4.24
N GLY A 234 3.68 -15.53 3.29
CA GLY A 234 3.58 -15.83 1.86
C GLY A 234 4.90 -16.17 1.16
N VAL A 235 6.03 -15.79 1.76
CA VAL A 235 7.36 -15.93 1.13
C VAL A 235 7.76 -17.39 0.99
N ARG A 236 8.19 -17.79 -0.23
CA ARG A 236 8.58 -19.17 -0.57
C ARG A 236 9.96 -19.15 -1.23
N GLY A 237 10.99 -19.14 -0.42
CA GLY A 237 12.38 -19.14 -0.90
C GLY A 237 12.77 -20.38 -1.69
N GLU A 238 12.05 -21.50 -1.54
CA GLU A 238 12.20 -22.74 -2.30
C GLU A 238 11.57 -22.72 -3.70
N THR A 239 10.91 -21.62 -4.09
CA THR A 239 10.31 -21.48 -5.42
C THR A 239 11.40 -21.61 -6.52
N THR A 240 11.12 -22.40 -7.56
CA THR A 240 11.98 -22.54 -8.74
C THR A 240 11.21 -22.27 -10.02
N LEU A 241 11.91 -21.95 -11.11
CA LEU A 241 11.30 -21.75 -12.42
C LEU A 241 10.57 -23.02 -12.91
N GLU A 242 11.11 -24.22 -12.60
CA GLU A 242 10.46 -25.48 -12.95
C GLU A 242 9.14 -25.69 -12.21
N THR A 243 9.01 -25.23 -10.96
CA THR A 243 7.76 -25.31 -10.22
C THR A 243 6.73 -24.32 -10.73
N LEU A 244 7.15 -23.11 -11.07
CA LEU A 244 6.29 -22.07 -11.66
C LEU A 244 5.79 -22.50 -13.05
N ALA A 245 6.64 -23.03 -13.92
CA ALA A 245 6.29 -23.48 -15.27
C ALA A 245 5.19 -24.57 -15.29
N LYS A 246 5.06 -25.36 -14.21
CA LYS A 246 4.02 -26.41 -14.07
C LYS A 246 2.64 -25.85 -13.70
N LEU A 247 2.54 -24.60 -13.27
CA LEU A 247 1.27 -23.99 -12.89
C LEU A 247 0.41 -23.75 -14.12
N LYS A 248 -0.89 -24.06 -13.98
CA LYS A 248 -1.88 -23.76 -15.02
C LYS A 248 -2.25 -22.28 -15.01
N PRO A 249 -2.65 -21.73 -16.16
CA PRO A 249 -3.27 -20.40 -16.19
C PRO A 249 -4.44 -20.31 -15.20
N ALA A 250 -4.53 -19.18 -14.49
CA ALA A 250 -5.50 -19.02 -13.38
C ALA A 250 -6.82 -18.39 -13.82
N PHE A 251 -6.80 -17.53 -14.86
CA PHE A 251 -7.94 -16.69 -15.24
C PHE A 251 -8.51 -17.05 -16.62
N SER A 252 -7.71 -17.46 -17.57
CA SER A 252 -8.13 -17.90 -18.90
C SER A 252 -7.46 -19.20 -19.27
N PRO A 253 -8.15 -20.17 -19.89
CA PRO A 253 -7.55 -21.45 -20.29
C PRO A 253 -6.32 -21.30 -21.21
N THR A 254 -6.27 -20.25 -22.00
CA THR A 254 -5.16 -19.90 -22.91
C THR A 254 -4.34 -18.71 -22.41
N GLY A 255 -4.52 -18.32 -21.16
CA GLY A 255 -3.82 -17.17 -20.55
C GLY A 255 -2.39 -17.50 -20.14
N THR A 256 -1.72 -16.45 -19.69
CA THR A 256 -0.31 -16.49 -19.26
C THR A 256 -0.14 -16.27 -17.76
N ILE A 257 -1.13 -15.64 -17.10
CA ILE A 257 -1.09 -15.38 -15.67
C ILE A 257 -1.45 -16.63 -14.88
N THR A 258 -0.64 -16.95 -13.88
CA THR A 258 -0.85 -18.10 -12.98
C THR A 258 -1.02 -17.66 -11.54
N ALA A 259 -1.36 -18.59 -10.66
CA ALA A 259 -1.33 -18.35 -9.22
C ALA A 259 0.08 -18.01 -8.69
N GLY A 260 1.15 -18.34 -9.44
CA GLY A 260 2.53 -18.00 -9.09
C GLY A 260 2.95 -16.61 -9.53
N SER A 261 2.30 -16.03 -10.55
CA SER A 261 2.59 -14.70 -11.09
C SER A 261 1.55 -13.64 -10.71
N ALA A 262 0.61 -13.99 -9.83
CA ALA A 262 -0.36 -13.10 -9.20
C ALA A 262 -0.03 -12.90 -7.72
N SER A 263 -0.32 -11.72 -7.17
CA SER A 263 -0.18 -11.45 -5.75
C SER A 263 -1.11 -12.30 -4.90
N GLN A 264 -0.68 -12.60 -3.68
CA GLN A 264 -1.45 -13.44 -2.76
C GLN A 264 -2.57 -12.64 -2.08
N ILE A 265 -3.74 -13.24 -1.91
CA ILE A 265 -4.81 -12.75 -1.03
C ILE A 265 -4.27 -12.76 0.40
N SER A 266 -4.37 -11.64 1.13
CA SER A 266 -3.59 -11.45 2.33
C SER A 266 -4.27 -10.54 3.36
N ASP A 267 -3.79 -10.62 4.60
CA ASP A 267 -4.21 -9.81 5.74
C ASP A 267 -3.03 -9.03 6.30
N GLY A 268 -3.23 -7.77 6.71
CA GLY A 268 -2.16 -6.98 7.31
C GLY A 268 -2.53 -5.52 7.60
N GLY A 269 -1.64 -4.82 8.29
CA GLY A 269 -1.76 -3.39 8.59
C GLY A 269 -0.39 -2.71 8.58
N ALA A 270 -0.34 -1.46 8.10
CA ALA A 270 0.85 -0.61 8.11
C ALA A 270 0.47 0.82 8.47
N ALA A 271 1.33 1.51 9.21
CA ALA A 271 1.13 2.89 9.58
C ALA A 271 2.47 3.63 9.66
N VAL A 272 2.44 4.91 9.33
CA VAL A 272 3.57 5.85 9.49
C VAL A 272 3.12 7.06 10.30
N VAL A 273 4.06 7.66 11.03
CA VAL A 273 3.87 8.96 11.67
C VAL A 273 4.43 10.03 10.75
N VAL A 274 3.53 10.83 10.18
CA VAL A 274 3.86 11.97 9.32
C VAL A 274 3.86 13.23 10.15
N MET A 275 4.91 14.02 10.08
CA MET A 275 5.09 15.21 10.90
C MET A 275 5.59 16.40 10.08
N LEU A 276 5.20 17.60 10.46
CA LEU A 276 5.83 18.82 9.96
C LEU A 276 7.33 18.79 10.30
N LYS A 277 8.20 19.04 9.31
CA LYS A 277 9.66 18.97 9.47
C LYS A 277 10.17 19.89 10.60
N GLU A 278 9.67 21.10 10.67
CA GLU A 278 10.03 22.07 11.72
C GLU A 278 9.62 21.57 13.11
N LYS A 279 8.50 20.84 13.20
CA LYS A 279 8.06 20.22 14.45
C LYS A 279 9.00 19.10 14.86
N ALA A 280 9.40 18.23 13.92
CA ALA A 280 10.38 17.17 14.19
C ALA A 280 11.71 17.76 14.69
N ILE A 281 12.22 18.80 14.03
CA ILE A 281 13.44 19.52 14.46
C ILE A 281 13.27 20.09 15.88
N SER A 282 12.14 20.73 16.17
CA SER A 282 11.90 21.34 17.50
C SER A 282 11.85 20.32 18.63
N LEU A 283 11.48 19.07 18.30
CA LEU A 283 11.44 17.95 19.25
C LEU A 283 12.76 17.16 19.30
N GLY A 284 13.74 17.53 18.47
CA GLY A 284 15.03 16.82 18.40
C GLY A 284 14.91 15.41 17.79
N LEU A 285 13.88 15.17 16.96
CA LEU A 285 13.66 13.89 16.32
C LEU A 285 14.41 13.80 14.99
N ASP A 286 14.99 12.63 14.72
CA ASP A 286 15.38 12.24 13.36
C ASP A 286 14.15 11.70 12.60
N TRP A 287 14.27 11.56 11.27
CA TRP A 287 13.19 11.06 10.41
C TRP A 287 13.72 10.05 9.39
N LEU A 288 12.85 9.21 8.88
CA LEU A 288 13.20 8.21 7.85
C LEU A 288 13.43 8.89 6.49
N CYS A 289 12.51 9.75 6.08
CA CYS A 289 12.57 10.51 4.83
C CYS A 289 11.65 11.73 4.84
N GLU A 290 11.84 12.63 3.89
CA GLU A 290 10.88 13.69 3.52
C GLU A 290 9.91 13.16 2.48
N ILE A 291 8.66 13.66 2.48
CA ILE A 291 7.66 13.35 1.45
C ILE A 291 7.80 14.37 0.32
N GLY A 292 7.97 13.87 -0.89
CA GLY A 292 8.05 14.64 -2.12
C GLY A 292 6.73 14.72 -2.89
N ALA A 293 6.80 14.87 -4.21
CA ALA A 293 5.64 15.05 -5.05
C ALA A 293 4.80 13.78 -5.23
N GLN A 294 3.49 13.96 -5.35
CA GLN A 294 2.53 12.92 -5.68
C GLN A 294 2.17 12.94 -7.18
N GLY A 295 2.15 11.77 -7.82
CA GLY A 295 1.56 11.53 -9.13
C GLY A 295 0.26 10.75 -8.99
N MET A 296 -0.82 11.24 -9.62
CA MET A 296 -2.12 10.56 -9.68
C MET A 296 -2.57 10.55 -11.14
N VAL A 297 -2.89 9.38 -11.67
CA VAL A 297 -3.33 9.18 -13.05
C VAL A 297 -4.52 8.24 -13.12
N ALA A 298 -5.26 8.31 -14.24
CA ALA A 298 -6.31 7.37 -14.55
C ALA A 298 -6.53 7.29 -16.08
N GLY A 299 -7.00 6.13 -16.57
CA GLY A 299 -7.36 5.92 -17.94
C GLY A 299 -6.16 5.76 -18.91
N PRO A 300 -6.43 5.72 -20.23
CA PRO A 300 -7.71 5.98 -20.88
C PRO A 300 -8.75 4.83 -20.79
N ASP A 301 -8.36 3.67 -20.34
CA ASP A 301 -9.22 2.50 -20.09
C ASP A 301 -8.93 1.89 -18.70
N ALA A 302 -9.49 0.72 -18.39
CA ALA A 302 -9.30 0.08 -17.09
C ALA A 302 -8.01 -0.75 -16.97
N SER A 303 -7.08 -0.68 -17.95
CA SER A 303 -5.81 -1.40 -17.88
C SER A 303 -4.92 -0.90 -16.74
N LEU A 304 -4.18 -1.83 -16.13
CA LEU A 304 -3.37 -1.55 -14.95
C LEU A 304 -1.86 -1.47 -15.24
N HIS A 305 -1.42 -2.02 -16.37
CA HIS A 305 -0.03 -2.38 -16.65
C HIS A 305 0.98 -1.23 -16.52
N GLU A 306 0.64 -0.06 -17.06
CA GLU A 306 1.52 1.11 -17.04
C GLU A 306 1.09 2.18 -16.03
N GLN A 307 0.01 1.98 -15.29
CA GLN A 307 -0.48 3.01 -14.37
C GLN A 307 0.53 3.38 -13.27
N PRO A 308 1.27 2.43 -12.65
CA PRO A 308 2.36 2.79 -11.75
C PRO A 308 3.44 3.64 -12.42
N ALA A 309 3.87 3.27 -13.63
CA ALA A 309 4.88 4.02 -14.38
C ALA A 309 4.40 5.43 -14.75
N ASN A 310 3.15 5.56 -15.21
CA ASN A 310 2.56 6.85 -15.55
C ASN A 310 2.46 7.77 -14.33
N ALA A 311 2.10 7.22 -13.16
CA ALA A 311 2.05 7.96 -11.92
C ALA A 311 3.46 8.39 -11.46
N ILE A 312 4.48 7.51 -11.57
CA ILE A 312 5.89 7.84 -11.27
C ILE A 312 6.39 8.96 -12.17
N LYS A 313 6.16 8.88 -13.48
CA LYS A 313 6.55 9.93 -14.44
C LYS A 313 5.94 11.29 -14.07
N LEU A 314 4.66 11.30 -13.70
CA LEU A 314 3.98 12.52 -13.27
C LEU A 314 4.55 13.06 -11.94
N ALA A 315 4.84 12.18 -10.97
CA ALA A 315 5.46 12.57 -9.71
C ALA A 315 6.88 13.14 -9.92
N ALA A 316 7.71 12.47 -10.73
CA ALA A 316 9.07 12.92 -11.07
C ALA A 316 9.06 14.29 -11.76
N MET A 317 8.14 14.50 -12.72
CA MET A 317 7.96 15.79 -13.38
C MET A 317 7.61 16.91 -12.37
N LYS A 318 6.71 16.64 -11.41
CA LYS A 318 6.33 17.60 -10.36
C LYS A 318 7.46 17.87 -9.35
N GLU A 319 8.27 16.85 -9.04
CA GLU A 319 9.44 16.99 -8.16
C GLU A 319 10.61 17.69 -8.86
N GLY A 320 10.61 17.73 -10.22
CA GLY A 320 11.68 18.32 -11.03
C GLY A 320 12.91 17.44 -11.14
N ILE A 321 12.76 16.11 -11.11
CA ILE A 321 13.87 15.14 -11.21
C ILE A 321 13.71 14.19 -12.41
N GLY A 322 14.83 13.64 -12.89
CA GLY A 322 14.84 12.56 -13.89
C GLY A 322 14.47 11.20 -13.29
N LEU A 323 14.04 10.27 -14.13
CA LEU A 323 13.73 8.90 -13.69
C LEU A 323 14.97 8.12 -13.25
N ASP A 324 16.14 8.50 -13.74
CA ASP A 324 17.46 7.98 -13.37
C ASP A 324 17.93 8.43 -11.98
N SER A 325 17.23 9.39 -11.37
CA SER A 325 17.53 9.87 -10.01
C SER A 325 17.06 8.92 -8.91
N PHE A 326 16.18 7.95 -9.21
CA PHE A 326 15.67 7.04 -8.21
C PHE A 326 16.67 5.94 -7.84
N ASP A 327 16.96 5.86 -6.56
CA ASP A 327 17.72 4.76 -5.96
C ASP A 327 16.86 3.54 -5.65
N PHE A 328 15.58 3.78 -5.34
CA PHE A 328 14.60 2.76 -4.97
C PHE A 328 13.26 3.03 -5.66
N VAL A 329 12.76 2.02 -6.37
CA VAL A 329 11.47 2.06 -7.05
C VAL A 329 10.64 0.88 -6.55
N GLU A 330 9.66 1.14 -5.71
CA GLU A 330 8.73 0.11 -5.21
C GLU A 330 7.43 0.17 -6.01
N ILE A 331 7.20 -0.82 -6.84
CA ILE A 331 5.97 -1.01 -7.63
C ILE A 331 5.20 -2.19 -7.07
N ASN A 332 3.93 -2.00 -6.73
CA ASN A 332 3.10 -3.09 -6.24
C ASN A 332 2.93 -4.19 -7.30
N GLU A 333 3.27 -5.40 -6.94
CA GLU A 333 3.20 -6.58 -7.82
C GLU A 333 1.82 -7.22 -7.77
N ALA A 334 0.75 -6.48 -8.12
CA ALA A 334 -0.59 -7.08 -8.18
C ALA A 334 -0.61 -8.30 -9.11
N PHE A 335 0.09 -8.19 -10.24
CA PHE A 335 0.46 -9.27 -11.17
C PHE A 335 1.87 -9.00 -11.71
N ALA A 336 2.63 -10.05 -12.05
CA ALA A 336 3.97 -9.90 -12.64
C ALA A 336 3.95 -9.03 -13.90
N ALA A 337 2.92 -9.17 -14.73
CA ALA A 337 2.75 -8.40 -15.95
C ALA A 337 2.75 -6.87 -15.69
N ILE A 338 2.18 -6.43 -14.58
CA ILE A 338 2.16 -5.00 -14.20
C ILE A 338 3.55 -4.51 -13.82
N GLY A 339 4.29 -5.29 -13.01
CA GLY A 339 5.67 -4.97 -12.64
C GLY A 339 6.59 -4.88 -13.84
N ILE A 340 6.47 -5.85 -14.77
CA ILE A 340 7.27 -5.90 -16.01
C ILE A 340 6.92 -4.71 -16.90
N ALA A 341 5.65 -4.50 -17.25
CA ALA A 341 5.23 -3.41 -18.12
C ALA A 341 5.63 -2.04 -17.56
N SER A 342 5.42 -1.82 -16.26
CA SER A 342 5.78 -0.57 -15.61
C SER A 342 7.29 -0.34 -15.60
N THR A 343 8.11 -1.36 -15.31
CA THR A 343 9.58 -1.25 -15.35
C THR A 343 10.07 -0.92 -16.76
N GLN A 344 9.53 -1.59 -17.78
CA GLN A 344 9.84 -1.31 -19.18
C GLN A 344 9.44 0.12 -19.60
N ALA A 345 8.23 0.56 -19.22
CA ALA A 345 7.73 1.90 -19.52
C ALA A 345 8.53 3.02 -18.84
N LEU A 346 9.11 2.75 -17.66
CA LEU A 346 10.01 3.70 -16.97
C LEU A 346 11.39 3.76 -17.61
N GLY A 347 11.87 2.67 -18.20
CA GLY A 347 13.22 2.57 -18.72
C GLY A 347 14.31 2.56 -17.64
N VAL A 348 13.95 2.22 -16.40
CA VAL A 348 14.90 2.10 -15.28
C VAL A 348 15.48 0.68 -15.18
N SER A 349 16.64 0.54 -14.51
CA SER A 349 17.21 -0.79 -14.24
C SER A 349 16.29 -1.59 -13.32
N ALA A 350 16.14 -2.88 -13.61
CA ALA A 350 15.45 -3.82 -12.70
C ALA A 350 16.16 -3.98 -11.34
N ASP A 351 17.41 -3.52 -11.23
CA ASP A 351 18.20 -3.58 -10.00
C ASP A 351 17.80 -2.55 -8.95
N VAL A 352 17.00 -1.54 -9.34
CA VAL A 352 16.45 -0.55 -8.42
C VAL A 352 14.95 -0.79 -8.13
N VAL A 353 14.32 -1.79 -8.82
CA VAL A 353 12.89 -2.09 -8.70
C VAL A 353 12.67 -3.28 -7.77
N ASN A 354 11.87 -3.11 -6.72
CA ASN A 354 11.46 -4.14 -5.77
C ASN A 354 12.63 -5.01 -5.30
N ILE A 355 13.71 -4.37 -4.87
CA ILE A 355 15.00 -5.04 -4.59
C ILE A 355 14.94 -6.05 -3.44
N HIS A 356 13.91 -5.96 -2.60
CA HIS A 356 13.62 -6.88 -1.49
C HIS A 356 12.37 -7.74 -1.72
N GLY A 357 11.98 -7.93 -2.99
CA GLY A 357 10.75 -8.62 -3.37
C GLY A 357 9.51 -7.77 -3.19
N GLY A 358 8.36 -8.27 -3.62
CA GLY A 358 7.10 -7.53 -3.60
C GLY A 358 5.87 -8.41 -3.34
N ALA A 359 4.71 -7.94 -3.74
CA ALA A 359 3.41 -8.49 -3.37
C ALA A 359 3.18 -9.95 -3.84
N ILE A 360 3.86 -10.42 -4.88
CA ILE A 360 3.81 -11.81 -5.32
C ILE A 360 4.35 -12.73 -4.22
N ALA A 361 5.45 -12.34 -3.60
CA ALA A 361 6.08 -13.09 -2.52
C ALA A 361 5.47 -12.76 -1.15
N ILE A 362 5.37 -11.47 -0.82
CA ILE A 362 5.03 -10.96 0.51
C ILE A 362 3.51 -10.97 0.75
N GLY A 363 2.70 -10.72 -0.29
CA GLY A 363 1.25 -10.58 -0.22
C GLY A 363 0.74 -9.16 -0.51
N HIS A 364 -0.58 -9.06 -0.80
CA HIS A 364 -1.24 -7.82 -1.19
C HIS A 364 -2.53 -7.57 -0.39
N PRO A 365 -2.44 -7.24 0.91
CA PRO A 365 -3.60 -6.73 1.64
C PRO A 365 -4.00 -5.38 1.04
N LEU A 366 -5.13 -5.30 0.32
CA LEU A 366 -5.45 -4.22 -0.62
C LEU A 366 -5.24 -2.81 -0.04
N GLY A 367 -5.93 -2.49 1.05
CA GLY A 367 -5.89 -1.16 1.67
C GLY A 367 -4.56 -0.84 2.38
N MET A 368 -3.80 -1.87 2.78
CA MET A 368 -2.50 -1.71 3.45
C MET A 368 -1.35 -1.45 2.46
N SER A 369 -1.39 -2.03 1.27
CA SER A 369 -0.21 -2.22 0.43
C SER A 369 0.53 -0.93 0.10
N GLY A 370 -0.20 0.16 -0.19
CA GLY A 370 0.44 1.45 -0.47
C GLY A 370 1.22 2.01 0.72
N ALA A 371 0.73 1.80 1.94
CA ALA A 371 1.44 2.21 3.15
C ALA A 371 2.67 1.32 3.40
N ARG A 372 2.60 0.02 3.10
CA ARG A 372 3.74 -0.91 3.17
C ARG A 372 4.87 -0.47 2.23
N LEU A 373 4.54 -0.17 0.96
CA LEU A 373 5.53 0.29 -0.02
C LEU A 373 6.21 1.59 0.43
N ALA A 374 5.41 2.57 0.87
CA ALA A 374 5.93 3.84 1.37
C ALA A 374 6.86 3.67 2.58
N LEU A 375 6.46 2.84 3.52
CA LEU A 375 7.27 2.51 4.71
C LEU A 375 8.59 1.84 4.32
N HIS A 376 8.54 0.88 3.39
CA HIS A 376 9.74 0.17 2.92
C HIS A 376 10.72 1.12 2.24
N VAL A 377 10.26 1.99 1.33
CA VAL A 377 11.09 3.04 0.70
C VAL A 377 11.70 3.97 1.76
N ALA A 378 10.92 4.36 2.78
CA ALA A 378 11.41 5.23 3.84
C ALA A 378 12.58 4.59 4.62
N TYR A 379 12.48 3.30 4.97
CA TYR A 379 13.57 2.57 5.63
C TYR A 379 14.79 2.42 4.74
N GLN A 380 14.61 2.11 3.44
CA GLN A 380 15.71 2.00 2.49
C GLN A 380 16.48 3.33 2.37
N LEU A 381 15.77 4.45 2.26
CA LEU A 381 16.38 5.78 2.21
C LEU A 381 17.14 6.12 3.50
N ARG A 382 16.56 5.80 4.67
CA ARG A 382 17.24 5.98 5.95
C ARG A 382 18.54 5.18 6.00
N ASN A 383 18.51 3.91 5.58
CA ASN A 383 19.67 3.02 5.63
C ASN A 383 20.75 3.44 4.63
N LYS A 384 20.37 3.98 3.48
CA LYS A 384 21.31 4.56 2.50
C LYS A 384 21.86 5.92 2.96
N GLY A 385 21.06 6.71 3.68
CA GLY A 385 21.43 8.03 4.21
C GLY A 385 21.17 9.22 3.28
N SER A 386 20.86 8.99 2.00
CA SER A 386 20.54 10.05 1.02
C SER A 386 19.88 9.47 -0.23
N GLY A 387 19.25 10.31 -1.05
CA GLY A 387 18.75 9.96 -2.38
C GLY A 387 17.24 10.08 -2.52
N TYR A 388 16.72 9.48 -3.59
CA TYR A 388 15.31 9.48 -3.95
C TYR A 388 14.76 8.05 -4.03
N GLY A 389 13.56 7.87 -3.53
CA GLY A 389 12.79 6.65 -3.69
C GLY A 389 11.35 6.96 -4.07
N VAL A 390 10.66 6.01 -4.67
CA VAL A 390 9.26 6.15 -5.06
C VAL A 390 8.49 4.88 -4.76
N ALA A 391 7.29 5.04 -4.19
CA ALA A 391 6.31 3.97 -4.05
C ALA A 391 5.17 4.20 -5.04
N ALA A 392 4.77 3.17 -5.79
CA ALA A 392 3.72 3.28 -6.79
C ALA A 392 2.85 2.02 -6.88
N LEU A 393 1.58 2.23 -7.19
CA LEU A 393 0.60 1.16 -7.36
C LEU A 393 -0.33 1.46 -8.53
N CYS A 394 -0.86 0.38 -9.13
CA CYS A 394 -2.11 0.44 -9.89
C CYS A 394 -3.31 0.29 -8.94
N GLY A 395 -4.45 0.81 -9.33
CA GLY A 395 -5.72 0.65 -8.65
C GLY A 395 -6.83 0.25 -9.60
N GLY A 396 -7.77 -0.57 -9.13
CA GLY A 396 -8.92 -1.00 -9.92
C GLY A 396 -9.61 0.17 -10.62
N GLY A 397 -10.09 -0.06 -11.86
CA GLY A 397 -10.65 0.97 -12.71
C GLY A 397 -9.62 1.82 -13.46
N GLY A 398 -8.40 1.28 -13.71
CA GLY A 398 -7.38 1.93 -14.54
C GLY A 398 -6.72 3.14 -13.89
N GLN A 399 -6.58 3.14 -12.57
CA GLN A 399 -5.94 4.23 -11.83
C GLN A 399 -4.49 3.90 -11.45
N GLY A 400 -3.68 4.92 -11.17
CA GLY A 400 -2.33 4.81 -10.63
C GLY A 400 -1.98 5.95 -9.69
N ASP A 401 -1.32 5.63 -8.59
CA ASP A 401 -0.75 6.60 -7.66
C ASP A 401 0.74 6.31 -7.47
N ALA A 402 1.53 7.38 -7.32
CA ALA A 402 2.92 7.33 -6.90
C ALA A 402 3.21 8.45 -5.89
N LEU A 403 4.10 8.18 -4.96
CA LEU A 403 4.58 9.16 -3.99
C LEU A 403 6.10 9.07 -3.90
N ILE A 404 6.78 10.21 -4.07
CA ILE A 404 8.22 10.33 -3.97
C ILE A 404 8.62 10.57 -2.53
N PHE A 405 9.73 9.99 -2.15
CA PHE A 405 10.41 10.18 -0.86
C PHE A 405 11.86 10.56 -1.11
N LYS A 406 12.43 11.37 -0.21
CA LYS A 406 13.83 11.81 -0.32
C LYS A 406 14.51 11.96 1.05
N ARG A 407 15.79 11.74 1.06
CA ARG A 407 16.63 11.94 2.26
C ARG A 407 17.95 12.62 1.90
#